data_a96eeae1d5522bc214afd8f985276b38
#
_entry.id   a96eeae1d5522bc214afd8f985276b38
#
_cell.length_a   1.000
_cell.length_b   1.000
_cell.length_c   1.000
_cell.angle_alpha   90.00
_cell.angle_beta   90.00
_cell.angle_gamma   90.00
#
_symmetry.space_group_name_H-M   'P 1'
#
loop_
_entity.id
_entity.type
_entity.pdbx_description
1 polymer ?
#
loop_
_entity_poly.entity_id
_entity_poly.type
_entity_poly.pdbx_seq_one_letter_code
_entity_poly.pdbx_strand_id
1 'polypeptide(L)'
;MSTLNVGDLAPDFELRSHTGDVVKLSDFRGKKNVVVVFYPAAFTPTCSGELCTLRDQRVDFVGDDVQLLAISVDPVASLRVFAEQNGFDYPLLSDFWPHGEVSKAYGVFFEPRGFATRGTFIIDKDGIIRWSVVNTPGDARSTDEYREALAAL
;
A
#
# COMPACT_ATOMS: atom_id res chain seq x y z
N MET A 1 -9.86 1.33 18.47
CA MET A 1 -8.85 1.66 17.46
C MET A 1 -9.17 2.98 16.82
N SER A 2 -8.19 3.84 16.75
CA SER A 2 -8.37 5.12 16.05
C SER A 2 -8.36 4.84 14.54
N THR A 3 -9.34 5.39 13.85
CA THR A 3 -9.41 5.35 12.39
C THR A 3 -8.78 6.62 11.85
N LEU A 4 -7.91 6.50 10.85
CA LEU A 4 -7.33 7.66 10.19
C LEU A 4 -8.35 8.28 9.24
N ASN A 5 -8.37 9.60 9.22
CA ASN A 5 -9.29 10.37 8.38
C ASN A 5 -8.52 11.22 7.37
N VAL A 6 -9.21 11.61 6.31
CA VAL A 6 -8.69 12.61 5.37
C VAL A 6 -8.38 13.89 6.15
N GLY A 7 -7.20 14.44 5.95
CA GLY A 7 -6.70 15.60 6.68
C GLY A 7 -5.73 15.25 7.80
N ASP A 8 -5.67 13.98 8.22
CA ASP A 8 -4.72 13.55 9.23
C ASP A 8 -3.31 13.39 8.66
N LEU A 9 -2.30 13.60 9.49
CA LEU A 9 -0.94 13.24 9.13
C LEU A 9 -0.83 11.72 9.04
N ALA A 10 -0.34 11.19 7.94
CA ALA A 10 -0.16 9.75 7.78
C ALA A 10 0.95 9.26 8.72
N PRO A 11 0.73 8.16 9.47
CA PRO A 11 1.79 7.58 10.28
C PRO A 11 2.99 7.21 9.42
N ASP A 12 4.19 7.65 9.84
CA ASP A 12 5.42 7.24 9.17
C ASP A 12 5.70 5.77 9.42
N PHE A 13 6.45 5.15 8.53
CA PHE A 13 6.85 3.76 8.68
C PHE A 13 8.19 3.52 7.99
N GLU A 14 8.82 2.44 8.41
CA GLU A 14 10.07 1.96 7.82
C GLU A 14 9.93 0.45 7.64
N LEU A 15 9.84 0.01 6.38
CA LEU A 15 9.63 -1.39 6.05
C LEU A 15 10.62 -1.84 4.98
N ARG A 16 10.95 -3.12 5.01
CA ARG A 16 11.83 -3.73 4.00
C ARG A 16 11.01 -4.14 2.79
N SER A 17 11.48 -3.80 1.60
CA SER A 17 10.84 -4.17 0.35
C SER A 17 11.22 -5.58 -0.10
N HIS A 18 10.54 -6.07 -1.13
CA HIS A 18 10.86 -7.37 -1.74
C HIS A 18 12.27 -7.43 -2.33
N THR A 19 12.87 -6.29 -2.64
CA THR A 19 14.27 -6.22 -3.13
C THR A 19 15.30 -6.25 -1.99
N GLY A 20 14.84 -6.13 -0.74
CA GLY A 20 15.69 -6.04 0.43
C GLY A 20 16.00 -4.62 0.87
N ASP A 21 15.61 -3.62 0.09
CA ASP A 21 15.83 -2.21 0.45
C ASP A 21 14.87 -1.77 1.55
N VAL A 22 15.33 -0.84 2.38
CA VAL A 22 14.50 -0.23 3.41
C VAL A 22 13.79 0.99 2.82
N VAL A 23 12.47 1.05 2.98
CA VAL A 23 11.63 2.13 2.46
C VAL A 23 10.92 2.82 3.61
N LYS A 24 11.04 4.14 3.68
CA LYS A 24 10.34 4.98 4.65
C LYS A 24 9.33 5.86 3.94
N LEU A 25 8.15 6.00 4.50
CA LEU A 25 7.15 6.92 3.94
C LEU A 25 7.71 8.34 3.87
N SER A 26 8.41 8.79 4.91
CA SER A 26 9.00 10.13 4.96
C SER A 26 10.03 10.41 3.87
N ASP A 27 10.59 9.38 3.23
CA ASP A 27 11.53 9.56 2.12
C ASP A 27 10.89 10.28 0.93
N PHE A 28 9.56 10.21 0.81
CA PHE A 28 8.83 10.82 -0.31
C PHE A 28 8.27 12.20 0.02
N ARG A 29 8.39 12.62 1.27
CA ARG A 29 7.87 13.93 1.71
C ARG A 29 8.57 15.05 0.95
N GLY A 30 7.78 15.97 0.38
CA GLY A 30 8.28 17.06 -0.45
C GLY A 30 8.68 16.65 -1.86
N LYS A 31 8.54 15.37 -2.21
CA LYS A 31 8.99 14.84 -3.51
C LYS A 31 7.86 14.22 -4.33
N LYS A 32 7.08 13.34 -3.72
CA LYS A 32 6.03 12.57 -4.41
C LYS A 32 4.80 12.42 -3.55
N ASN A 33 3.64 12.38 -4.20
CA ASN A 33 2.42 11.86 -3.61
C ASN A 33 2.56 10.34 -3.54
N VAL A 34 2.03 9.72 -2.49
CA VAL A 34 2.19 8.27 -2.28
C VAL A 34 0.83 7.60 -2.24
N VAL A 35 0.70 6.51 -3.01
CA VAL A 35 -0.45 5.61 -2.94
C VAL A 35 -0.02 4.40 -2.14
N VAL A 36 -0.55 4.26 -0.93
CA VAL A 36 -0.26 3.13 -0.05
C VAL A 36 -1.42 2.14 -0.12
N VAL A 37 -1.13 0.94 -0.59
CA VAL A 37 -2.14 -0.12 -0.79
C VAL A 37 -1.84 -1.26 0.17
N PHE A 38 -2.73 -1.44 1.16
CA PHE A 38 -2.68 -2.61 2.05
C PHE A 38 -3.50 -3.74 1.42
N TYR A 39 -3.00 -4.96 1.51
CA TYR A 39 -3.72 -6.14 1.02
C TYR A 39 -3.49 -7.33 1.96
N PRO A 40 -4.45 -8.29 1.99
CA PRO A 40 -4.39 -9.39 2.96
C PRO A 40 -3.18 -10.31 2.82
N ALA A 41 -2.93 -10.83 1.62
CA ALA A 41 -1.84 -11.80 1.44
C ALA A 41 -1.47 -11.96 -0.03
N ALA A 42 -0.17 -12.16 -0.27
CA ALA A 42 0.35 -12.53 -1.58
C ALA A 42 -0.21 -13.88 -2.03
N PHE A 43 -0.21 -14.14 -3.32
CA PHE A 43 -0.62 -15.41 -3.93
C PHE A 43 -2.12 -15.75 -3.82
N THR A 44 -2.95 -14.84 -3.34
CA THR A 44 -4.41 -15.03 -3.34
C THR A 44 -5.02 -14.42 -4.60
N PRO A 45 -6.12 -14.99 -5.15
CA PRO A 45 -6.67 -14.51 -6.42
C PRO A 45 -7.07 -13.04 -6.44
N THR A 46 -7.79 -12.57 -5.42
CA THR A 46 -8.25 -11.18 -5.35
C THR A 46 -7.08 -10.21 -5.22
N CYS A 47 -6.11 -10.51 -4.36
CA CYS A 47 -4.94 -9.66 -4.18
C CYS A 47 -4.08 -9.62 -5.44
N SER A 48 -3.85 -10.79 -6.06
CA SER A 48 -3.08 -10.85 -7.30
C SER A 48 -3.77 -10.05 -8.41
N GLY A 49 -5.09 -10.13 -8.51
CA GLY A 49 -5.86 -9.37 -9.49
C GLY A 49 -5.72 -7.85 -9.30
N GLU A 50 -5.86 -7.35 -8.07
CA GLU A 50 -5.68 -5.93 -7.77
C GLU A 50 -4.28 -5.45 -8.11
N LEU A 51 -3.27 -6.16 -7.65
CA LEU A 51 -1.86 -5.77 -7.85
C LEU A 51 -1.45 -5.87 -9.32
N CYS A 52 -1.97 -6.85 -10.06
CA CYS A 52 -1.73 -6.95 -11.50
C CYS A 52 -2.37 -5.80 -12.26
N THR A 53 -3.56 -5.35 -11.85
CA THR A 53 -4.20 -4.18 -12.43
C THR A 53 -3.33 -2.93 -12.20
N LEU A 54 -2.81 -2.74 -11.00
CA LEU A 54 -1.90 -1.64 -10.70
C LEU A 54 -0.61 -1.74 -11.52
N ARG A 55 -0.06 -2.93 -11.70
CA ARG A 55 1.09 -3.16 -12.57
C ARG A 55 0.82 -2.71 -14.00
N ASP A 56 -0.33 -3.10 -14.54
CA ASP A 56 -0.69 -2.80 -15.93
C ASP A 56 -0.97 -1.30 -16.12
N GLN A 57 -1.38 -0.61 -15.07
CA GLN A 57 -1.69 0.82 -15.08
C GLN A 57 -0.59 1.65 -14.38
N ARG A 58 0.60 1.11 -14.25
CA ARG A 58 1.67 1.72 -13.43
C ARG A 58 2.05 3.14 -13.88
N VAL A 59 1.86 3.50 -15.15
CA VAL A 59 2.17 4.83 -15.65
C VAL A 59 1.37 5.91 -14.92
N ASP A 60 0.21 5.54 -14.36
CA ASP A 60 -0.65 6.44 -13.59
C ASP A 60 -0.24 6.51 -12.10
N PHE A 61 0.53 5.53 -11.62
CA PHE A 61 0.83 5.36 -10.20
C PHE A 61 2.33 5.37 -9.87
N VAL A 62 3.20 5.36 -10.86
CA VAL A 62 4.66 5.37 -10.69
C VAL A 62 5.25 6.39 -11.63
N GLY A 63 5.83 7.42 -11.10
CA GLY A 63 6.41 8.49 -11.91
C GLY A 63 7.11 9.52 -11.05
N ASP A 64 7.37 10.69 -11.64
CA ASP A 64 8.10 11.77 -10.97
C ASP A 64 7.33 12.34 -9.77
N ASP A 65 5.99 12.32 -9.82
CA ASP A 65 5.13 12.90 -8.79
C ASP A 65 4.37 11.88 -7.95
N VAL A 66 4.40 10.60 -8.30
CA VAL A 66 3.61 9.57 -7.64
C VAL A 66 4.46 8.34 -7.38
N GLN A 67 4.33 7.78 -6.18
CA GLN A 67 4.93 6.51 -5.79
C GLN A 67 3.85 5.56 -5.28
N LEU A 68 3.84 4.35 -5.83
CA LEU A 68 2.98 3.26 -5.35
C LEU A 68 3.77 2.39 -4.38
N LEU A 69 3.19 2.12 -3.21
CA LEU A 69 3.73 1.19 -2.21
C LEU A 69 2.64 0.20 -1.84
N ALA A 70 2.92 -1.09 -1.95
CA ALA A 70 1.97 -2.14 -1.56
C ALA A 70 2.48 -2.84 -0.30
N ILE A 71 1.61 -3.00 0.71
CA ILE A 71 2.00 -3.49 2.03
C ILE A 71 1.15 -4.71 2.42
N SER A 72 1.81 -5.78 2.83
CA SER A 72 1.16 -6.95 3.41
C SER A 72 1.98 -7.47 4.60
N VAL A 73 1.45 -8.44 5.33
CA VAL A 73 2.17 -9.08 6.43
C VAL A 73 3.05 -10.24 5.96
N ASP A 74 3.20 -10.44 4.66
CA ASP A 74 4.04 -11.51 4.13
C ASP A 74 5.52 -11.24 4.38
N PRO A 75 6.34 -12.29 4.57
CA PRO A 75 7.79 -12.14 4.69
C PRO A 75 8.42 -11.65 3.37
N VAL A 76 9.58 -11.00 3.47
CA VAL A 76 10.31 -10.48 2.29
C VAL A 76 10.55 -11.56 1.24
N ALA A 77 10.95 -12.77 1.65
CA ALA A 77 11.22 -13.86 0.72
C ALA A 77 9.98 -14.23 -0.11
N SER A 78 8.81 -14.26 0.51
CA SER A 78 7.55 -14.53 -0.19
C SER A 78 7.20 -13.41 -1.16
N LEU A 79 7.39 -12.16 -0.75
CA LEU A 79 7.13 -11.00 -1.60
C LEU A 79 8.06 -10.95 -2.81
N ARG A 80 9.30 -11.37 -2.64
CA ARG A 80 10.26 -11.44 -3.76
C ARG A 80 9.77 -12.38 -4.85
N VAL A 81 9.36 -13.58 -4.48
CA VAL A 81 8.84 -14.57 -5.43
C VAL A 81 7.55 -14.06 -6.08
N PHE A 82 6.67 -13.48 -5.29
CA PHE A 82 5.40 -12.92 -5.78
C PHE A 82 5.65 -11.82 -6.81
N ALA A 83 6.57 -10.91 -6.53
CA ALA A 83 6.92 -9.82 -7.45
C ALA A 83 7.55 -10.35 -8.74
N GLU A 84 8.45 -11.34 -8.63
CA GLU A 84 9.12 -11.94 -9.80
C GLU A 84 8.12 -12.65 -10.70
N GLN A 85 7.22 -13.45 -10.13
CA GLN A 85 6.24 -14.21 -10.89
C GLN A 85 5.23 -13.33 -11.64
N ASN A 86 4.94 -12.15 -11.11
CA ASN A 86 3.94 -11.25 -11.68
C ASN A 86 4.53 -10.02 -12.36
N GLY A 87 5.85 -9.86 -12.35
CA GLY A 87 6.51 -8.71 -12.96
C GLY A 87 6.18 -7.38 -12.30
N PHE A 88 6.00 -7.37 -10.98
CA PHE A 88 5.77 -6.13 -10.24
C PHE A 88 7.08 -5.35 -10.11
N ASP A 89 7.09 -4.11 -10.55
CA ASP A 89 8.26 -3.23 -10.47
C ASP A 89 8.09 -2.11 -9.45
N TYR A 90 6.97 -2.06 -8.75
CA TYR A 90 6.78 -1.19 -7.61
C TYR A 90 7.11 -1.94 -6.31
N PRO A 91 7.49 -1.22 -5.23
CA PRO A 91 7.87 -1.89 -3.98
C PRO A 91 6.71 -2.63 -3.31
N LEU A 92 6.95 -3.90 -2.98
CA LEU A 92 6.11 -4.67 -2.09
C LEU A 92 6.79 -4.68 -0.72
N LEU A 93 6.14 -4.09 0.28
CA LEU A 93 6.72 -3.89 1.61
C LEU A 93 6.19 -4.92 2.59
N SER A 94 7.08 -5.39 3.46
CA SER A 94 6.78 -6.44 4.43
C SER A 94 6.47 -5.87 5.80
N ASP A 95 5.23 -6.02 6.25
CA ASP A 95 4.77 -5.68 7.60
C ASP A 95 4.76 -6.95 8.48
N PHE A 96 5.74 -7.84 8.24
CA PHE A 96 5.80 -9.13 8.90
C PHE A 96 6.16 -9.03 10.38
N TRP A 97 7.11 -8.15 10.72
CA TRP A 97 7.56 -8.05 12.10
C TRP A 97 8.00 -6.62 12.47
N PRO A 98 7.54 -6.05 13.59
CA PRO A 98 6.47 -6.62 14.46
C PRO A 98 5.19 -6.82 13.67
N HIS A 99 4.55 -7.97 13.85
CA HIS A 99 3.49 -8.44 12.97
C HIS A 99 2.33 -7.47 12.87
N GLY A 100 2.12 -6.92 11.66
CA GLY A 100 1.00 -6.02 11.39
C GLY A 100 1.12 -4.64 12.04
N GLU A 101 2.31 -4.24 12.49
CA GLU A 101 2.50 -2.96 13.19
C GLU A 101 2.01 -1.76 12.36
N VAL A 102 2.38 -1.72 11.09
CA VAL A 102 1.98 -0.62 10.19
C VAL A 102 0.49 -0.71 9.85
N SER A 103 -0.01 -1.91 9.60
CA SER A 103 -1.44 -2.13 9.36
C SER A 103 -2.27 -1.66 10.54
N LYS A 104 -1.81 -1.91 11.77
CA LYS A 104 -2.48 -1.44 12.98
C LYS A 104 -2.44 0.09 13.09
N ALA A 105 -1.29 0.70 12.77
CA ALA A 105 -1.15 2.15 12.81
C ALA A 105 -2.11 2.85 11.83
N TYR A 106 -2.40 2.20 10.71
CA TYR A 106 -3.34 2.72 9.72
C TYR A 106 -4.79 2.27 9.96
N GLY A 107 -5.04 1.51 11.02
CA GLY A 107 -6.40 1.06 11.36
C GLY A 107 -6.96 0.02 10.41
N VAL A 108 -6.11 -0.73 9.71
CA VAL A 108 -6.53 -1.70 8.70
C VAL A 108 -6.11 -3.14 9.03
N PHE A 109 -5.68 -3.39 10.26
CA PHE A 109 -5.32 -4.75 10.66
C PHE A 109 -6.57 -5.57 10.97
N PHE A 110 -6.73 -6.71 10.28
CA PHE A 110 -7.86 -7.61 10.46
C PHE A 110 -7.49 -8.67 11.51
N GLU A 111 -7.83 -8.39 12.76
CA GLU A 111 -7.48 -9.24 13.92
C GLU A 111 -7.89 -10.72 13.77
N PRO A 112 -9.11 -11.04 13.26
CA PRO A 112 -9.52 -12.45 13.18
C PRO A 112 -8.61 -13.36 12.36
N ARG A 113 -7.88 -12.77 11.39
CA ARG A 113 -7.01 -13.53 10.49
C ARG A 113 -5.54 -13.10 10.54
N GLY A 114 -5.22 -12.03 11.24
CA GLY A 114 -3.85 -11.59 11.43
C GLY A 114 -3.19 -11.01 10.17
N PHE A 115 -3.97 -10.40 9.29
CA PHE A 115 -3.46 -9.72 8.10
C PHE A 115 -4.16 -8.38 7.89
N ALA A 116 -3.73 -7.61 6.90
CA ALA A 116 -4.38 -6.34 6.58
C ALA A 116 -5.68 -6.58 5.82
N THR A 117 -6.68 -5.73 6.07
CA THR A 117 -7.83 -5.62 5.18
C THR A 117 -7.41 -4.79 3.94
N ARG A 118 -8.35 -4.51 3.02
CA ARG A 118 -8.04 -3.80 1.77
C ARG A 118 -8.18 -2.30 1.97
N GLY A 119 -7.15 -1.70 2.55
CA GLY A 119 -7.08 -0.27 2.76
C GLY A 119 -6.17 0.40 1.75
N THR A 120 -6.59 1.57 1.22
CA THR A 120 -5.76 2.39 0.36
C THR A 120 -5.78 3.81 0.89
N PHE A 121 -4.60 4.41 0.98
CA PHE A 121 -4.43 5.78 1.45
C PHE A 121 -3.62 6.56 0.42
N ILE A 122 -4.15 7.69 -0.03
CA ILE A 122 -3.41 8.59 -0.91
C ILE A 122 -2.92 9.74 -0.06
N ILE A 123 -1.61 9.89 -0.01
CA ILE A 123 -0.89 10.80 0.87
C ILE A 123 -0.18 11.83 0.00
N ASP A 124 -0.36 13.11 0.30
CA ASP A 124 0.26 14.17 -0.48
C ASP A 124 1.74 14.39 -0.10
N LYS A 125 2.39 15.32 -0.77
CA LYS A 125 3.81 15.64 -0.54
C LYS A 125 4.10 16.18 0.86
N ASP A 126 3.07 16.67 1.55
CA ASP A 126 3.20 17.15 2.93
C ASP A 126 2.98 16.06 3.97
N GLY A 127 2.68 14.84 3.53
CA GLY A 127 2.43 13.71 4.41
C GLY A 127 1.00 13.64 4.92
N ILE A 128 0.08 14.38 4.32
CA ILE A 128 -1.32 14.44 4.74
C ILE A 128 -2.16 13.48 3.91
N ILE A 129 -3.04 12.71 4.57
CA ILE A 129 -3.98 11.82 3.90
C ILE A 129 -5.03 12.68 3.17
N ARG A 130 -5.11 12.52 1.86
CA ARG A 130 -6.05 13.28 1.03
C ARG A 130 -7.22 12.44 0.55
N TRP A 131 -7.10 11.14 0.57
CA TRP A 131 -8.16 10.22 0.18
C TRP A 131 -7.89 8.84 0.78
N SER A 132 -8.94 8.10 1.09
CA SER A 132 -8.81 6.73 1.57
C SER A 132 -10.05 5.92 1.26
N VAL A 133 -9.87 4.60 1.15
CA VAL A 133 -10.93 3.61 1.08
C VAL A 133 -10.50 2.39 1.87
N VAL A 134 -11.43 1.78 2.59
CA VAL A 134 -11.16 0.54 3.31
C VAL A 134 -12.28 -0.45 3.00
N ASN A 135 -11.95 -1.50 2.25
CA ASN A 135 -12.87 -2.57 1.92
C ASN A 135 -12.55 -3.82 2.75
N THR A 136 -13.53 -4.70 2.91
CA THR A 136 -13.32 -5.99 3.57
C THR A 136 -12.35 -6.86 2.74
N PRO A 137 -11.71 -7.88 3.34
CA PRO A 137 -10.74 -8.70 2.59
C PRO A 137 -11.27 -9.37 1.32
N GLY A 138 -12.58 -9.60 1.23
CA GLY A 138 -13.21 -10.20 0.05
C GLY A 138 -13.57 -9.24 -1.08
N ASP A 139 -13.48 -7.93 -0.83
CA ASP A 139 -13.95 -6.89 -1.75
C ASP A 139 -12.79 -6.18 -2.43
N ALA A 140 -12.57 -6.43 -3.72
CA ALA A 140 -11.56 -5.74 -4.51
C ALA A 140 -11.89 -4.24 -4.65
N ARG A 141 -10.84 -3.42 -4.77
CA ARG A 141 -10.96 -1.96 -4.92
C ARG A 141 -10.89 -1.55 -6.38
N SER A 142 -11.41 -0.36 -6.70
CA SER A 142 -11.35 0.21 -8.04
C SER A 142 -10.16 1.15 -8.18
N THR A 143 -9.29 0.90 -9.17
CA THR A 143 -8.15 1.77 -9.47
C THR A 143 -8.57 3.08 -10.12
N ASP A 144 -9.77 3.14 -10.70
CA ASP A 144 -10.29 4.39 -11.26
C ASP A 144 -10.47 5.45 -10.18
N GLU A 145 -10.90 5.05 -8.99
CA GLU A 145 -11.02 5.96 -7.84
C GLU A 145 -9.66 6.53 -7.43
N TYR A 146 -8.59 5.73 -7.54
CA TYR A 146 -7.24 6.19 -7.23
C TYR A 146 -6.80 7.30 -8.20
N ARG A 147 -7.05 7.12 -9.49
CA ARG A 147 -6.70 8.11 -10.51
C ARG A 147 -7.45 9.42 -10.31
N GLU A 148 -8.74 9.33 -10.01
CA GLU A 148 -9.56 10.51 -9.73
C GLU A 148 -9.04 11.27 -8.50
N ALA A 149 -8.69 10.55 -7.45
CA ALA A 149 -8.17 11.16 -6.22
C ALA A 149 -6.81 11.83 -6.45
N LEU A 150 -5.92 11.18 -7.22
CA LEU A 150 -4.61 11.75 -7.56
C LEU A 150 -4.76 13.01 -8.41
N ALA A 151 -5.70 13.03 -9.34
CA ALA A 151 -5.94 14.18 -10.19
C ALA A 151 -6.46 15.40 -9.40
N ALA A 152 -7.03 15.18 -8.23
CA ALA A 152 -7.55 16.24 -7.37
C ALA A 152 -6.49 16.87 -6.45
N LEU A 153 -5.27 16.36 -6.45
CA LEU A 153 -4.19 16.89 -5.58
C LEU A 153 -3.53 18.14 -6.12
#